data_5c6ac94bef33c81b28e38db4c91ae0f8
#
_entry.id   5c6ac94bef33c81b28e38db4c91ae0f8
#
_cell.length_a   1.000
_cell.length_b   1.000
_cell.length_c   1.000
_cell.angle_alpha   90.00
_cell.angle_beta   90.00
_cell.angle_gamma   90.00
#
_symmetry.space_group_name_H-M   'P 1'
#
loop_
_entity.id
_entity.type
_entity.pdbx_description
1 polymer ?
#
loop_
_entity_poly.entity_id
_entity_poly.type
_entity_poly.pdbx_seq_one_letter_code
_entity_poly.pdbx_strand_id
1 'polypeptide(L)'
;TLALDLASLRPVPEHWWKTRDFANGGGFEPPLGSGPYRVSKVDAGRSISFQRDPHWWGKDLPVSRGMYNFDSLTVNFYGDTDVARQLLQAGAFDYNREFSSSGYVVGYDSPALRDGRLQQAILAPDKPTCAQGFVFNLQNPLFKDRRVRQALSLLWDFEWTNKQMMRGFYVRQNSY
;
A
#
# COMPACT_ATOMS: atom_id res chain seq x y z
N THR A 1 23.12 3.30 12.12
CA THR A 1 22.37 2.51 11.17
C THR A 1 21.94 1.18 11.76
N LEU A 2 22.84 0.35 12.36
CA LEU A 2 22.43 -0.92 12.99
C LEU A 2 21.29 -0.74 14.01
N ALA A 3 21.30 0.31 14.82
CA ALA A 3 20.23 0.58 15.79
C ALA A 3 18.89 0.88 15.08
N LEU A 4 18.91 1.60 13.97
CA LEU A 4 17.70 1.88 13.17
C LEU A 4 17.23 0.62 12.43
N ASP A 5 18.15 -0.19 11.95
CA ASP A 5 17.84 -1.46 11.29
C ASP A 5 17.17 -2.43 12.28
N LEU A 6 17.72 -2.54 13.51
CA LEU A 6 17.11 -3.32 14.58
C LEU A 6 15.75 -2.77 15.02
N ALA A 7 15.58 -1.44 15.08
CA ALA A 7 14.31 -0.81 15.40
C ALA A 7 13.24 -1.02 14.33
N SER A 8 13.61 -1.36 13.10
CA SER A 8 12.68 -1.69 12.02
C SER A 8 12.15 -3.12 12.06
N LEU A 9 12.80 -4.00 12.83
CA LEU A 9 12.34 -5.37 13.02
C LEU A 9 11.00 -5.38 13.75
N ARG A 10 10.12 -6.25 13.31
CA ARG A 10 8.83 -6.45 13.96
C ARG A 10 8.96 -7.58 14.99
N PRO A 11 8.95 -7.28 16.30
CA PRO A 11 9.00 -8.32 17.31
C PRO A 11 7.79 -9.26 17.19
N VAL A 12 8.05 -10.53 17.32
CA VAL A 12 7.00 -11.57 17.35
C VAL A 12 6.99 -12.26 18.69
N PRO A 13 5.81 -12.69 19.22
CA PRO A 13 5.71 -13.29 20.54
C PRO A 13 6.30 -14.71 20.54
N GLU A 14 7.39 -14.93 21.30
CA GLU A 14 8.06 -16.22 21.39
C GLU A 14 7.10 -17.33 21.84
N HIS A 15 6.29 -17.07 22.88
CA HIS A 15 5.36 -18.05 23.42
C HIS A 15 4.32 -18.56 22.41
N TRP A 16 3.98 -17.75 21.40
CA TRP A 16 3.07 -18.17 20.33
C TRP A 16 3.83 -18.95 19.23
N TRP A 17 5.03 -18.49 18.85
CA TRP A 17 5.80 -19.08 17.76
C TRP A 17 6.59 -20.33 18.15
N LYS A 18 6.88 -20.53 19.43
CA LYS A 18 7.68 -21.65 19.95
C LYS A 18 7.18 -23.06 19.54
N THR A 19 5.88 -23.18 19.35
CA THR A 19 5.20 -24.44 18.98
C THR A 19 4.73 -24.49 17.54
N ARG A 20 5.11 -23.49 16.72
CA ARG A 20 4.65 -23.33 15.34
C ARG A 20 5.81 -23.22 14.38
N ASP A 21 5.59 -23.65 13.15
CA ASP A 21 6.58 -23.53 12.09
C ASP A 21 6.58 -22.10 11.54
N PHE A 22 7.53 -21.30 12.03
CA PHE A 22 7.70 -19.91 11.58
C PHE A 22 8.05 -19.81 10.09
N ALA A 23 8.85 -20.76 9.56
CA ALA A 23 9.32 -20.74 8.19
C ALA A 23 8.17 -20.96 7.18
N ASN A 24 7.17 -21.78 7.56
CA ASN A 24 5.99 -22.04 6.74
C ASN A 24 4.77 -21.18 7.15
N GLY A 25 4.98 -20.11 7.92
CA GLY A 25 3.94 -19.12 8.24
C GLY A 25 2.88 -19.56 9.24
N GLY A 26 3.07 -20.69 9.94
CA GLY A 26 2.15 -21.13 11.01
C GLY A 26 0.75 -21.58 10.54
N GLY A 27 0.51 -21.69 9.23
CA GLY A 27 -0.79 -22.09 8.67
C GLY A 27 -1.81 -20.94 8.59
N PHE A 28 -3.10 -21.30 8.63
CA PHE A 28 -4.21 -20.33 8.57
C PHE A 28 -4.63 -19.77 9.94
N GLU A 29 -3.97 -20.18 11.02
CA GLU A 29 -4.26 -19.65 12.35
C GLU A 29 -3.75 -18.19 12.42
N PRO A 30 -4.60 -17.22 12.78
CA PRO A 30 -4.18 -15.83 12.86
C PRO A 30 -3.06 -15.63 13.88
N PRO A 31 -1.93 -15.01 13.50
CA PRO A 31 -0.82 -14.80 14.41
C PRO A 31 -1.20 -13.82 15.50
N LEU A 32 -0.68 -14.07 16.71
CA LEU A 32 -0.79 -13.12 17.82
C LEU A 32 0.11 -11.90 17.51
N GLY A 33 -0.50 -10.73 17.43
CA GLY A 33 0.17 -9.45 17.24
C GLY A 33 0.11 -8.57 18.50
N SER A 34 0.92 -7.51 18.52
CA SER A 34 0.93 -6.49 19.57
C SER A 34 0.19 -5.20 19.16
N GLY A 35 -0.43 -5.19 18.01
CA GLY A 35 -1.14 -4.02 17.44
C GLY A 35 -2.54 -3.81 18.01
N PRO A 36 -3.18 -2.68 17.63
CA PRO A 36 -4.51 -2.32 18.11
C PRO A 36 -5.65 -3.17 17.52
N TYR A 37 -5.37 -3.97 16.51
CA TYR A 37 -6.35 -4.85 15.87
C TYR A 37 -5.90 -6.30 15.92
N ARG A 38 -6.86 -7.19 16.08
CA ARG A 38 -6.68 -8.65 15.99
C ARG A 38 -7.45 -9.17 14.79
N VAL A 39 -6.91 -10.17 14.12
CA VAL A 39 -7.65 -10.88 13.07
C VAL A 39 -8.82 -11.61 13.71
N SER A 40 -10.04 -11.29 13.27
CA SER A 40 -11.27 -11.89 13.78
C SER A 40 -11.84 -12.95 12.83
N LYS A 41 -11.61 -12.80 11.53
CA LYS A 41 -12.08 -13.76 10.51
C LYS A 41 -11.16 -13.77 9.32
N VAL A 42 -10.91 -14.95 8.78
CA VAL A 42 -10.23 -15.16 7.49
C VAL A 42 -11.18 -15.91 6.57
N ASP A 43 -11.51 -15.31 5.44
CA ASP A 43 -12.20 -15.97 4.32
C ASP A 43 -11.18 -16.09 3.19
N ALA A 44 -10.58 -17.28 3.06
CA ALA A 44 -9.42 -17.51 2.20
C ALA A 44 -9.70 -17.11 0.75
N GLY A 45 -8.82 -16.26 0.21
CA GLY A 45 -8.91 -15.72 -1.14
C GLY A 45 -9.97 -14.61 -1.32
N ARG A 46 -10.75 -14.26 -0.29
CA ARG A 46 -11.82 -13.26 -0.39
C ARG A 46 -11.62 -12.07 0.53
N SER A 47 -11.47 -12.31 1.84
CA SER A 47 -11.35 -11.21 2.80
C SER A 47 -10.66 -11.61 4.10
N ILE A 48 -10.13 -10.58 4.79
CA ILE A 48 -9.66 -10.69 6.17
C ILE A 48 -10.35 -9.59 6.96
N SER A 49 -10.98 -9.97 8.08
CA SER A 49 -11.59 -9.03 9.02
C SER A 49 -10.76 -8.90 10.27
N PHE A 50 -10.67 -7.67 10.75
CA PHE A 50 -9.94 -7.30 11.97
C PHE A 50 -10.92 -6.65 12.94
N GLN A 51 -10.74 -6.95 14.22
CA GLN A 51 -11.48 -6.34 15.32
C GLN A 51 -10.53 -5.54 16.19
N ARG A 52 -10.92 -4.32 16.56
CA ARG A 52 -10.17 -3.49 17.48
C ARG A 52 -10.10 -4.13 18.86
N ASP A 53 -8.92 -4.11 19.47
CA ASP A 53 -8.73 -4.50 20.86
C ASP A 53 -8.96 -3.30 21.79
N PRO A 54 -10.05 -3.23 22.55
CA PRO A 54 -10.33 -2.11 23.43
C PRO A 54 -9.34 -2.02 24.61
N HIS A 55 -8.61 -3.10 24.88
CA HIS A 55 -7.61 -3.20 25.93
C HIS A 55 -6.17 -3.12 25.41
N TRP A 56 -5.99 -2.72 24.15
CA TRP A 56 -4.67 -2.56 23.59
C TRP A 56 -3.78 -1.64 24.43
N TRP A 57 -2.59 -2.11 24.74
CA TRP A 57 -1.63 -1.42 25.64
C TRP A 57 -1.23 -0.02 25.18
N GLY A 58 -1.24 0.23 23.86
CA GLY A 58 -0.79 1.49 23.28
C GLY A 58 -1.90 2.55 23.09
N LYS A 59 -3.14 2.28 23.50
CA LYS A 59 -4.30 3.15 23.23
C LYS A 59 -4.18 4.57 23.81
N ASP A 60 -3.53 4.68 24.98
CA ASP A 60 -3.42 5.93 25.72
C ASP A 60 -2.09 6.67 25.44
N LEU A 61 -1.22 6.10 24.61
CA LEU A 61 0.03 6.74 24.23
C LEU A 61 -0.22 8.02 23.41
N PRO A 62 0.56 9.08 23.61
CA PRO A 62 0.42 10.32 22.85
C PRO A 62 0.45 10.14 21.33
N VAL A 63 1.28 9.20 20.84
CA VAL A 63 1.43 8.87 19.41
C VAL A 63 0.21 8.16 18.82
N SER A 64 -0.66 7.60 19.66
CA SER A 64 -1.86 6.86 19.25
C SER A 64 -3.13 7.71 19.27
N ARG A 65 -3.05 8.93 19.79
CA ARG A 65 -4.22 9.81 19.92
C ARG A 65 -4.83 10.12 18.55
N GLY A 66 -6.14 9.92 18.43
CA GLY A 66 -6.87 10.14 17.18
C GLY A 66 -6.67 9.05 16.12
N MET A 67 -5.97 7.96 16.45
CA MET A 67 -5.75 6.82 15.58
C MET A 67 -6.65 5.63 15.96
N TYR A 68 -6.75 4.65 15.06
CA TYR A 68 -7.44 3.37 15.31
C TYR A 68 -8.89 3.52 15.75
N ASN A 69 -9.64 4.38 15.07
CA ASN A 69 -10.99 4.79 15.46
C ASN A 69 -12.07 3.78 15.09
N PHE A 70 -11.83 2.89 14.13
CA PHE A 70 -12.81 1.91 13.68
C PHE A 70 -12.83 0.67 14.60
N ASP A 71 -14.02 0.17 14.93
CA ASP A 71 -14.18 -1.05 15.74
C ASP A 71 -13.83 -2.30 14.94
N SER A 72 -14.17 -2.29 13.65
CA SER A 72 -13.82 -3.38 12.73
C SER A 72 -13.32 -2.84 11.40
N LEU A 73 -12.40 -3.58 10.79
CA LEU A 73 -11.86 -3.34 9.46
C LEU A 73 -11.95 -4.64 8.67
N THR A 74 -12.46 -4.57 7.45
CA THR A 74 -12.45 -5.72 6.54
C THR A 74 -11.69 -5.35 5.27
N VAL A 75 -10.68 -6.14 4.95
CA VAL A 75 -9.92 -6.03 3.71
C VAL A 75 -10.46 -7.06 2.74
N ASN A 76 -11.01 -6.60 1.63
CA ASN A 76 -11.49 -7.46 0.55
C ASN A 76 -10.45 -7.57 -0.55
N PHE A 77 -10.30 -8.76 -1.11
CA PHE A 77 -9.39 -9.03 -2.21
C PHE A 77 -10.16 -9.24 -3.50
N TYR A 78 -9.78 -8.51 -4.53
CA TYR A 78 -10.37 -8.61 -5.86
C TYR A 78 -9.27 -8.92 -6.88
N GLY A 79 -9.54 -9.82 -7.79
CA GLY A 79 -8.61 -10.17 -8.87
C GLY A 79 -8.55 -9.13 -9.99
N ASP A 80 -9.54 -8.24 -10.04
CA ASP A 80 -9.68 -7.21 -11.07
C ASP A 80 -9.98 -5.85 -10.45
N THR A 81 -9.25 -4.82 -10.87
CA THR A 81 -9.37 -3.46 -10.32
C THR A 81 -10.64 -2.74 -10.80
N ASP A 82 -11.14 -3.06 -11.99
CA ASP A 82 -12.37 -2.45 -12.50
C ASP A 82 -13.60 -2.98 -11.75
N VAL A 83 -13.59 -4.29 -11.43
CA VAL A 83 -14.60 -4.90 -10.56
C VAL A 83 -14.57 -4.25 -9.17
N ALA A 84 -13.38 -4.04 -8.60
CA ALA A 84 -13.26 -3.36 -7.31
C ALA A 84 -13.83 -1.93 -7.35
N ARG A 85 -13.57 -1.15 -8.41
CA ARG A 85 -14.13 0.19 -8.58
C ARG A 85 -15.67 0.17 -8.68
N GLN A 86 -16.23 -0.76 -9.46
CA GLN A 86 -17.68 -0.89 -9.58
C GLN A 86 -18.34 -1.23 -8.25
N LEU A 87 -17.74 -2.12 -7.46
CA LEU A 87 -18.24 -2.50 -6.15
C LEU A 87 -18.15 -1.35 -5.13
N LEU A 88 -17.07 -0.54 -5.17
CA LEU A 88 -16.99 0.67 -4.36
C LEU A 88 -18.12 1.66 -4.74
N GLN A 89 -18.34 1.89 -6.03
CA GLN A 89 -19.40 2.77 -6.52
C GLN A 89 -20.79 2.28 -6.14
N ALA A 90 -20.96 0.97 -6.02
CA ALA A 90 -22.18 0.35 -5.52
C ALA A 90 -22.32 0.36 -4.00
N GLY A 91 -21.30 0.83 -3.26
CA GLY A 91 -21.30 0.89 -1.80
C GLY A 91 -21.01 -0.44 -1.11
N ALA A 92 -20.36 -1.38 -1.79
CA ALA A 92 -20.02 -2.68 -1.20
C ALA A 92 -18.89 -2.59 -0.16
N PHE A 93 -18.10 -1.52 -0.19
CA PHE A 93 -17.08 -1.18 0.81
C PHE A 93 -16.78 0.33 0.78
N ASP A 94 -16.08 0.84 1.77
CA ASP A 94 -16.04 2.28 2.07
C ASP A 94 -14.79 3.00 1.55
N TYR A 95 -13.70 2.29 1.26
CA TYR A 95 -12.42 2.90 0.93
C TYR A 95 -11.65 2.09 -0.11
N ASN A 96 -11.12 2.77 -1.12
CA ASN A 96 -10.17 2.23 -2.08
C ASN A 96 -8.99 3.18 -2.27
N ARG A 97 -7.78 2.62 -2.35
CA ARG A 97 -6.59 3.36 -2.74
C ARG A 97 -6.29 3.08 -4.20
N GLU A 98 -6.50 4.09 -5.04
CA GLU A 98 -6.23 3.99 -6.48
C GLU A 98 -4.76 4.28 -6.78
N PHE A 99 -4.12 3.39 -7.52
CA PHE A 99 -2.72 3.52 -7.95
C PHE A 99 -2.58 3.89 -9.43
N SER A 100 -3.67 3.82 -10.18
CA SER A 100 -3.69 4.17 -11.60
C SER A 100 -4.21 5.59 -11.79
N SER A 101 -3.38 6.48 -12.33
CA SER A 101 -3.82 7.84 -12.67
C SER A 101 -4.98 7.86 -13.66
N SER A 102 -4.96 6.95 -14.63
CA SER A 102 -6.08 6.78 -15.58
C SER A 102 -7.33 6.27 -14.88
N GLY A 103 -7.19 5.24 -14.02
CA GLY A 103 -8.29 4.74 -13.19
C GLY A 103 -8.89 5.83 -12.30
N TYR A 104 -8.04 6.66 -11.68
CA TYR A 104 -8.47 7.78 -10.86
C TYR A 104 -9.32 8.80 -11.65
N VAL A 105 -8.90 9.15 -12.86
CA VAL A 105 -9.58 10.19 -13.66
C VAL A 105 -10.87 9.70 -14.29
N VAL A 106 -10.88 8.48 -14.84
CA VAL A 106 -12.03 8.00 -15.63
C VAL A 106 -12.80 6.85 -14.99
N GLY A 107 -12.16 6.11 -14.08
CA GLY A 107 -12.73 4.89 -13.54
C GLY A 107 -13.81 5.12 -12.47
N TYR A 108 -13.95 6.34 -11.97
CA TYR A 108 -14.92 6.70 -10.91
C TYR A 108 -16.02 7.64 -11.38
N ASP A 109 -16.12 7.98 -12.68
CA ASP A 109 -17.22 8.78 -13.18
C ASP A 109 -18.55 7.99 -13.06
N SER A 110 -19.29 8.29 -12.02
CA SER A 110 -20.49 7.55 -11.62
C SER A 110 -21.52 8.46 -10.97
N PRO A 111 -22.78 8.04 -10.91
CA PRO A 111 -23.78 8.77 -10.13
C PRO A 111 -23.38 8.95 -8.66
N ALA A 112 -22.73 7.95 -8.06
CA ALA A 112 -22.29 8.01 -6.66
C ALA A 112 -21.27 9.14 -6.40
N LEU A 113 -20.39 9.42 -7.37
CA LEU A 113 -19.46 10.55 -7.28
C LEU A 113 -20.19 11.88 -7.47
N ARG A 114 -21.12 11.95 -8.44
CA ARG A 114 -21.84 13.19 -8.76
C ARG A 114 -22.82 13.62 -7.66
N ASP A 115 -23.41 12.67 -6.96
CA ASP A 115 -24.35 12.95 -5.86
C ASP A 115 -23.69 13.03 -4.47
N GLY A 116 -22.36 12.89 -4.41
CA GLY A 116 -21.56 13.08 -3.19
C GLY A 116 -21.51 11.87 -2.25
N ARG A 117 -22.11 10.73 -2.60
CA ARG A 117 -21.98 9.48 -1.82
C ARG A 117 -20.59 8.90 -1.88
N LEU A 118 -19.87 9.12 -2.98
CA LEU A 118 -18.46 8.80 -3.15
C LEU A 118 -17.66 10.10 -3.24
N GLN A 119 -16.49 10.13 -2.61
CA GLN A 119 -15.58 11.27 -2.68
C GLN A 119 -14.22 10.81 -3.18
N GLN A 120 -13.60 11.61 -4.03
CA GLN A 120 -12.22 11.43 -4.46
C GLN A 120 -11.32 12.47 -3.83
N ALA A 121 -10.13 12.06 -3.36
CA ALA A 121 -9.13 12.96 -2.83
C ALA A 121 -7.72 12.54 -3.30
N ILE A 122 -6.88 13.52 -3.58
CA ILE A 122 -5.45 13.33 -3.77
C ILE A 122 -4.79 13.70 -2.45
N LEU A 123 -4.21 12.70 -1.78
CA LEU A 123 -3.51 12.90 -0.54
C LEU A 123 -2.01 13.02 -0.84
N ALA A 124 -1.46 14.22 -0.64
CA ALA A 124 -0.02 14.41 -0.71
C ALA A 124 0.65 13.69 0.48
N PRO A 125 1.66 12.86 0.24
CA PRO A 125 2.38 12.20 1.33
C PRO A 125 3.27 13.23 2.06
N ASP A 126 3.21 13.24 3.38
CA ASP A 126 4.11 14.04 4.23
C ASP A 126 5.51 13.43 4.36
N LYS A 127 5.71 12.27 3.75
CA LYS A 127 6.98 11.53 3.80
C LYS A 127 7.62 11.48 2.41
N PRO A 128 8.96 11.41 2.33
CA PRO A 128 9.63 11.15 1.07
C PRO A 128 9.06 9.90 0.40
N THR A 129 8.68 10.04 -0.85
CA THR A 129 8.20 8.92 -1.66
C THR A 129 9.39 8.17 -2.25
N CYS A 130 9.28 6.85 -2.33
CA CYS A 130 10.28 6.04 -3.03
C CYS A 130 10.33 6.42 -4.51
N ALA A 131 11.55 6.47 -5.06
CA ALA A 131 11.75 6.62 -6.49
C ALA A 131 11.29 5.35 -7.22
N GLN A 132 10.62 5.53 -8.35
CA GLN A 132 10.28 4.45 -9.27
C GLN A 132 11.05 4.64 -10.58
N GLY A 133 11.76 3.61 -11.03
CA GLY A 133 12.58 3.73 -12.22
C GLY A 133 13.23 2.42 -12.64
N PHE A 134 14.01 2.49 -13.72
CA PHE A 134 14.82 1.37 -14.18
C PHE A 134 16.19 1.40 -13.51
N VAL A 135 16.55 0.35 -12.80
CA VAL A 135 17.83 0.19 -12.14
C VAL A 135 18.75 -0.63 -13.03
N PHE A 136 19.89 -0.04 -13.45
CA PHE A 136 20.87 -0.74 -14.28
C PHE A 136 21.80 -1.61 -13.43
N ASN A 137 21.97 -2.87 -13.83
CA ASN A 137 22.97 -3.75 -13.24
C ASN A 137 24.37 -3.33 -13.67
N LEU A 138 25.09 -2.62 -12.81
CA LEU A 138 26.44 -2.12 -13.10
C LEU A 138 27.52 -3.21 -13.16
N GLN A 139 27.21 -4.45 -12.81
CA GLN A 139 28.13 -5.58 -13.04
C GLN A 139 28.18 -5.97 -14.52
N ASN A 140 27.13 -5.69 -15.28
CA ASN A 140 27.13 -5.88 -16.73
C ASN A 140 28.05 -4.83 -17.38
N PRO A 141 29.09 -5.25 -18.17
CA PRO A 141 30.02 -4.35 -18.81
C PRO A 141 29.37 -3.23 -19.64
N LEU A 142 28.25 -3.55 -20.31
CA LEU A 142 27.50 -2.57 -21.11
C LEU A 142 27.04 -1.37 -20.25
N PHE A 143 26.56 -1.62 -19.03
CA PHE A 143 26.04 -0.59 -18.16
C PHE A 143 27.08 0.05 -17.24
N LYS A 144 28.34 -0.40 -17.28
CA LYS A 144 29.45 0.31 -16.60
C LYS A 144 29.70 1.67 -17.24
N ASP A 145 29.57 1.78 -18.56
CA ASP A 145 29.73 3.05 -19.26
C ASP A 145 28.56 3.99 -18.93
N ARG A 146 28.88 5.14 -18.32
CA ARG A 146 27.88 6.16 -17.98
C ARG A 146 27.14 6.69 -19.21
N ARG A 147 27.82 6.77 -20.37
CA ARG A 147 27.24 7.30 -21.61
C ARG A 147 26.10 6.40 -22.10
N VAL A 148 26.25 5.07 -21.96
CA VAL A 148 25.18 4.12 -22.33
C VAL A 148 23.95 4.34 -21.45
N ARG A 149 24.11 4.45 -20.13
CA ARG A 149 23.01 4.72 -19.22
C ARG A 149 22.33 6.06 -19.50
N GLN A 150 23.13 7.07 -19.82
CA GLN A 150 22.61 8.39 -20.16
C GLN A 150 21.86 8.37 -21.48
N ALA A 151 22.35 7.68 -22.51
CA ALA A 151 21.65 7.49 -23.76
C ALA A 151 20.29 6.82 -23.57
N LEU A 152 20.24 5.74 -22.77
CA LEU A 152 18.98 5.06 -22.46
C LEU A 152 18.01 5.96 -21.69
N SER A 153 18.51 6.81 -20.80
CA SER A 153 17.68 7.78 -20.08
C SER A 153 17.09 8.85 -21.00
N LEU A 154 17.80 9.23 -22.06
CA LEU A 154 17.34 10.20 -23.06
C LEU A 154 16.31 9.61 -24.03
N LEU A 155 16.27 8.28 -24.19
CA LEU A 155 15.24 7.60 -24.98
C LEU A 155 13.87 7.59 -24.28
N TRP A 156 13.83 7.83 -22.98
CA TRP A 156 12.60 7.89 -22.22
C TRP A 156 12.09 9.33 -22.13
N ASP A 157 11.11 9.65 -22.94
CA ASP A 157 10.39 10.93 -22.84
C ASP A 157 9.37 10.84 -21.68
N PHE A 158 9.82 11.20 -20.51
CA PHE A 158 8.97 11.22 -19.31
C PHE A 158 7.84 12.24 -19.45
N GLU A 159 8.11 13.41 -19.96
CA GLU A 159 7.13 14.50 -20.04
C GLU A 159 5.98 14.13 -20.98
N TRP A 160 6.30 13.56 -22.12
CA TRP A 160 5.29 13.04 -23.03
C TRP A 160 4.49 11.90 -22.41
N THR A 161 5.17 10.92 -21.79
CA THR A 161 4.54 9.77 -21.14
C THR A 161 3.64 10.22 -19.99
N ASN A 162 4.12 11.14 -19.15
CA ASN A 162 3.34 11.70 -18.05
C ASN A 162 2.09 12.41 -18.57
N LYS A 163 2.22 13.24 -19.58
CA LYS A 163 1.09 13.98 -20.16
C LYS A 163 0.06 13.05 -20.83
N GLN A 164 0.51 12.12 -21.69
CA GLN A 164 -0.38 11.32 -22.50
C GLN A 164 -0.96 10.10 -21.78
N MET A 165 -0.14 9.40 -20.97
CA MET A 165 -0.52 8.14 -20.35
C MET A 165 -0.86 8.27 -18.87
N MET A 166 -0.18 9.19 -18.17
CA MET A 166 -0.31 9.32 -16.71
C MET A 166 -1.12 10.56 -16.28
N ARG A 167 -1.72 11.25 -17.25
CA ARG A 167 -2.60 12.41 -16.99
C ARG A 167 -1.93 13.57 -16.24
N GLY A 168 -0.60 13.68 -16.27
CA GLY A 168 0.14 14.72 -15.58
C GLY A 168 0.29 14.54 -14.08
N PHE A 169 -0.04 13.36 -13.52
CA PHE A 169 -0.06 13.13 -12.07
C PHE A 169 1.32 12.93 -11.44
N TYR A 170 2.35 12.73 -12.25
CA TYR A 170 3.68 12.38 -11.74
C TYR A 170 4.68 13.51 -11.96
N VAL A 171 5.70 13.50 -11.13
CA VAL A 171 6.83 14.42 -11.22
C VAL A 171 8.10 13.60 -11.45
N ARG A 172 8.95 14.03 -12.40
CA ARG A 172 10.24 13.40 -12.61
C ARG A 172 11.11 13.57 -11.39
N GLN A 173 11.57 12.47 -10.83
CA GLN A 173 12.50 12.48 -9.73
C GLN A 173 13.94 12.44 -10.25
N ASN A 174 14.82 13.24 -9.64
CA ASN A 174 16.21 13.32 -9.99
C ASN A 174 17.11 12.62 -8.96
N SER A 175 16.54 12.11 -7.88
CA SER A 175 17.22 11.41 -6.79
C SER A 175 16.28 10.42 -6.12
N TYR A 176 16.84 9.41 -5.46
CA TYR A 176 16.15 8.44 -4.61
C TYR A 176 16.41 8.74 -3.13
#